data_95b8757fe85bb62f798c6f7e580ea92b
#
_entry.id   95b8757fe85bb62f798c6f7e580ea92b
#
_cell.length_a   1.000
_cell.length_b   1.000
_cell.length_c   1.000
_cell.angle_alpha   90.00
_cell.angle_beta   90.00
_cell.angle_gamma   90.00
#
_symmetry.space_group_name_H-M   'P 1'
#
loop_
_entity.id
_entity.type
_entity.pdbx_description
1 polymer ?
#
loop_
_entity_poly.entity_id
_entity_poly.type
_entity_poly.pdbx_seq_one_letter_code
_entity_poly.pdbx_strand_id
1 'polypeptide(L)'
;MKEASRHEAVNRIYLRREKSGAWLLMLWVQPNSARSALAGLHGDRLKVVLAAPPLDGKANKELVRFLSRALDVPRKNIEISAGLGARGKTVRIINPDPDALGARLP
;
A
#
# COMPACT_ATOMS: atom_id res chain seq x y z
N MET A 1 -4.52 -9.56 -25.46
CA MET A 1 -3.35 -8.70 -25.67
C MET A 1 -3.43 -7.43 -24.86
N LYS A 2 -4.42 -6.62 -25.08
CA LYS A 2 -4.56 -5.37 -24.34
C LYS A 2 -4.76 -5.60 -22.87
N GLU A 3 -5.49 -6.64 -22.51
CA GLU A 3 -5.74 -6.95 -21.12
C GLU A 3 -4.46 -7.40 -20.41
N ALA A 4 -3.60 -8.13 -21.10
CA ALA A 4 -2.31 -8.51 -20.54
C ALA A 4 -1.46 -7.29 -20.25
N SER A 5 -1.45 -6.29 -21.15
CA SER A 5 -0.74 -5.05 -20.92
C SER A 5 -1.28 -4.29 -19.72
N ARG A 6 -2.60 -4.26 -19.55
CA ARG A 6 -3.22 -3.59 -18.42
C ARG A 6 -2.84 -4.28 -17.10
N HIS A 7 -2.83 -5.61 -17.09
CA HIS A 7 -2.43 -6.35 -15.91
C HIS A 7 -0.96 -6.13 -15.59
N GLU A 8 -0.12 -6.00 -16.62
CA GLU A 8 1.29 -5.71 -16.42
C GLU A 8 1.52 -4.37 -15.74
N ALA A 9 0.62 -3.39 -15.97
CA ALA A 9 0.74 -2.08 -15.35
C ALA A 9 0.64 -2.13 -13.83
N VAL A 10 0.02 -3.17 -13.27
CA VAL A 10 -0.09 -3.36 -11.82
C VAL A 10 0.73 -4.56 -11.33
N ASN A 11 1.58 -5.12 -12.18
CA ASN A 11 2.39 -6.28 -11.82
C ASN A 11 3.63 -5.82 -11.05
N ARG A 12 3.57 -5.94 -9.72
CA ARG A 12 4.67 -5.58 -8.81
C ARG A 12 4.89 -6.72 -7.83
N ILE A 13 6.14 -6.92 -7.43
CA ILE A 13 6.49 -7.99 -6.49
C ILE A 13 5.76 -7.84 -5.15
N TYR A 14 5.47 -6.61 -4.75
CA TYR A 14 4.82 -6.31 -3.48
C TYR A 14 3.29 -6.21 -3.60
N LEU A 15 2.72 -6.51 -4.76
CA LEU A 15 1.29 -6.37 -5.01
C LEU A 15 0.71 -7.68 -5.50
N ARG A 16 -0.36 -8.17 -4.85
CA ARG A 16 -1.04 -9.41 -5.22
C ARG A 16 -2.53 -9.19 -5.30
N ARG A 17 -3.17 -9.88 -6.24
CA ARG A 17 -4.62 -9.85 -6.36
C ARG A 17 -5.22 -11.04 -5.65
N GLU A 18 -6.24 -10.80 -4.80
CA GLU A 18 -7.00 -11.86 -4.16
C GLU A 18 -8.10 -12.37 -5.08
N LYS A 19 -8.59 -13.58 -4.79
CA LYS A 19 -9.72 -14.15 -5.53
C LYS A 19 -10.96 -13.27 -5.43
N SER A 20 -11.12 -12.58 -4.32
CA SER A 20 -12.24 -11.66 -4.10
C SER A 20 -12.22 -10.44 -5.02
N GLY A 21 -11.09 -10.17 -5.67
CA GLY A 21 -10.90 -8.96 -6.46
C GLY A 21 -10.20 -7.84 -5.74
N ALA A 22 -10.02 -7.97 -4.41
CA ALA A 22 -9.23 -7.03 -3.66
C ALA A 22 -7.74 -7.20 -3.97
N TRP A 23 -6.95 -6.17 -3.70
CA TRP A 23 -5.51 -6.21 -3.89
C TRP A 23 -4.81 -6.17 -2.54
N LEU A 24 -3.74 -6.97 -2.40
CA LEU A 24 -2.90 -6.97 -1.21
C LEU A 24 -1.60 -6.27 -1.52
N LEU A 25 -1.28 -5.28 -0.71
CA LEU A 25 -0.08 -4.47 -0.82
C LEU A 25 0.83 -4.82 0.36
N MET A 26 2.00 -5.40 0.05
CA MET A 26 2.98 -5.81 1.08
C MET A 26 3.90 -4.65 1.35
N LEU A 27 3.88 -4.13 2.57
CA LEU A 27 4.61 -2.92 2.94
C LEU A 27 5.65 -3.19 4.00
N TRP A 28 6.70 -2.38 3.97
CA TRP A 28 7.64 -2.21 5.07
C TRP A 28 7.55 -0.77 5.53
N VAL A 29 7.09 -0.55 6.76
CA VAL A 29 6.76 0.78 7.26
C VAL A 29 7.85 1.29 8.17
N GLN A 30 8.32 2.51 7.90
CA GLN A 30 9.31 3.18 8.73
C GLN A 30 8.69 4.47 9.26
N PRO A 31 8.31 4.50 10.56
CA PRO A 31 7.73 5.72 11.15
C PRO A 31 8.81 6.74 11.49
N ASN A 32 8.40 7.84 12.09
CA ASN A 32 9.29 8.87 12.62
C ASN A 32 10.08 9.58 11.53
N SER A 33 9.47 9.76 10.36
CA SER A 33 10.06 10.50 9.24
C SER A 33 9.48 11.91 9.18
N ALA A 34 10.19 12.81 8.48
CA ALA A 34 9.73 14.18 8.34
C ALA A 34 8.43 14.28 7.53
N ARG A 35 8.23 13.35 6.58
CA ARG A 35 7.01 13.31 5.77
C ARG A 35 6.72 11.88 5.36
N SER A 36 5.46 11.65 4.97
CA SER A 36 5.04 10.34 4.48
C SER A 36 5.29 10.24 2.98
N ALA A 37 5.89 9.12 2.54
CA ALA A 37 6.24 8.92 1.14
C ALA A 37 6.46 7.44 0.83
N LEU A 38 6.26 7.09 -0.44
CA LEU A 38 6.70 5.79 -0.96
C LEU A 38 8.20 5.88 -1.22
N ALA A 39 8.96 4.89 -0.76
CA ALA A 39 10.42 5.01 -0.70
C ALA A 39 11.17 3.80 -1.29
N GLY A 40 10.64 3.22 -2.36
CA GLY A 40 11.30 2.11 -3.04
C GLY A 40 11.03 0.78 -2.38
N LEU A 41 11.98 -0.14 -2.44
CA LEU A 41 11.78 -1.50 -1.95
C LEU A 41 12.61 -1.78 -0.70
N HIS A 42 12.06 -2.63 0.15
CA HIS A 42 12.77 -3.26 1.26
C HIS A 42 12.52 -4.76 1.11
N GLY A 43 13.49 -5.47 0.54
CA GLY A 43 13.25 -6.84 0.12
C GLY A 43 12.15 -6.89 -0.93
N ASP A 44 11.16 -7.73 -0.71
CA ASP A 44 10.00 -7.87 -1.60
C ASP A 44 8.86 -6.93 -1.23
N ARG A 45 9.07 -6.06 -0.24
CA ARG A 45 8.04 -5.15 0.24
C ARG A 45 8.27 -3.74 -0.25
N LEU A 46 7.19 -3.01 -0.44
CA LEU A 46 7.26 -1.59 -0.76
C LEU A 46 7.53 -0.82 0.53
N LYS A 47 8.60 -0.07 0.57
CA LYS A 47 8.95 0.73 1.74
C LYS A 47 8.10 2.00 1.76
N VAL A 48 7.52 2.27 2.93
CA VAL A 48 6.74 3.48 3.17
C VAL A 48 7.31 4.17 4.40
N VAL A 49 7.75 5.41 4.24
CA VAL A 49 8.13 6.24 5.38
C VAL A 49 6.91 7.04 5.81
N LEU A 50 6.73 7.19 7.13
CA LEU A 50 5.55 7.86 7.68
C LEU A 50 5.93 8.98 8.63
N ALA A 51 5.27 10.11 8.47
CA ALA A 51 5.36 11.24 9.38
C ALA A 51 4.44 10.98 10.58
N ALA A 52 4.81 9.98 11.39
CA ALA A 52 4.07 9.60 12.59
C ALA A 52 5.04 8.99 13.58
N PRO A 53 4.77 9.11 14.89
CA PRO A 53 5.60 8.44 15.91
C PRO A 53 5.47 6.92 15.80
N PRO A 54 6.43 6.16 16.33
CA PRO A 54 6.40 4.69 16.29
C PRO A 54 5.42 4.12 17.31
N LEU A 55 4.22 4.61 17.32
CA LEU A 55 3.10 4.14 18.14
C LEU A 55 2.10 3.50 17.18
N ASP A 56 1.78 2.24 17.41
CA ASP A 56 1.02 1.44 16.44
C ASP A 56 -0.26 2.13 15.97
N GLY A 57 -1.07 2.63 16.87
CA GLY A 57 -2.32 3.28 16.48
C GLY A 57 -2.11 4.52 15.61
N LYS A 58 -1.11 5.33 15.94
CA LYS A 58 -0.82 6.54 15.18
C LYS A 58 -0.19 6.23 13.83
N ALA A 59 0.76 5.31 13.81
CA ALA A 59 1.41 4.90 12.57
C ALA A 59 0.40 4.26 11.60
N ASN A 60 -0.48 3.39 12.10
CA ASN A 60 -1.49 2.75 11.28
C ASN A 60 -2.49 3.75 10.72
N LYS A 61 -2.90 4.72 11.52
CA LYS A 61 -3.83 5.76 11.08
C LYS A 61 -3.20 6.63 9.97
N GLU A 62 -1.95 7.01 10.16
CA GLU A 62 -1.23 7.79 9.15
C GLU A 62 -1.03 6.98 7.87
N LEU A 63 -0.74 5.68 8.00
CA LEU A 63 -0.57 4.81 6.84
C LEU A 63 -1.82 4.80 5.98
N VAL A 64 -2.99 4.60 6.58
CA VAL A 64 -4.26 4.58 5.85
C VAL A 64 -4.51 5.94 5.21
N ARG A 65 -4.31 7.03 5.97
CA ARG A 65 -4.49 8.39 5.44
C ARG A 65 -3.58 8.65 4.23
N PHE A 66 -2.31 8.30 4.36
CA PHE A 66 -1.33 8.52 3.31
C PHE A 66 -1.65 7.69 2.06
N LEU A 67 -1.94 6.40 2.24
CA LEU A 67 -2.25 5.53 1.10
C LEU A 67 -3.53 5.98 0.38
N SER A 68 -4.52 6.42 1.13
CA SER A 68 -5.76 6.93 0.55
C SER A 68 -5.47 8.06 -0.43
N ARG A 69 -4.60 8.99 -0.05
CA ARG A 69 -4.23 10.12 -0.90
C ARG A 69 -3.30 9.70 -2.03
N ALA A 70 -2.28 8.91 -1.71
CA ALA A 70 -1.27 8.52 -2.70
C ALA A 70 -1.86 7.64 -3.80
N LEU A 71 -2.78 6.76 -3.45
CA LEU A 71 -3.37 5.81 -4.39
C LEU A 71 -4.74 6.25 -4.91
N ASP A 72 -5.26 7.35 -4.39
CA ASP A 72 -6.58 7.86 -4.75
C ASP A 72 -7.68 6.81 -4.51
N VAL A 73 -7.67 6.24 -3.31
CA VAL A 73 -8.63 5.22 -2.87
C VAL A 73 -9.28 5.70 -1.58
N PRO A 74 -10.61 5.60 -1.43
CA PRO A 74 -11.26 6.01 -0.18
C PRO A 74 -10.70 5.23 1.00
N ARG A 75 -10.58 5.88 2.16
CA ARG A 75 -10.05 5.25 3.37
C ARG A 75 -10.84 3.99 3.77
N LYS A 76 -12.14 4.00 3.57
CA LYS A 76 -12.98 2.84 3.90
C LYS A 76 -12.64 1.61 3.06
N ASN A 77 -11.94 1.81 1.94
CA ASN A 77 -11.52 0.74 1.05
C ASN A 77 -10.08 0.29 1.32
N ILE A 78 -9.47 0.76 2.39
CA ILE A 78 -8.10 0.43 2.77
C ILE A 78 -8.13 -0.20 4.15
N GLU A 79 -7.61 -1.43 4.26
CA GLU A 79 -7.62 -2.19 5.50
C GLU A 79 -6.24 -2.78 5.76
N ILE A 80 -5.72 -2.58 6.98
CA ILE A 80 -4.48 -3.25 7.38
C ILE A 80 -4.89 -4.66 7.81
N SER A 81 -4.62 -5.65 6.97
CA SER A 81 -5.10 -7.01 7.20
C SER A 81 -4.12 -7.86 8.00
N ALA A 82 -2.86 -7.45 8.10
CA ALA A 82 -1.85 -8.16 8.90
C ALA A 82 -0.75 -7.21 9.31
N GLY A 83 -0.08 -7.52 10.42
CA GLY A 83 1.08 -6.78 10.88
C GLY A 83 0.75 -5.46 11.59
N LEU A 84 -0.37 -5.40 12.33
CA LEU A 84 -0.77 -4.17 13.02
C LEU A 84 0.32 -3.61 13.93
N GLY A 85 1.03 -4.46 14.65
CA GLY A 85 2.11 -4.06 15.54
C GLY A 85 3.50 -4.28 14.97
N ALA A 86 3.64 -4.49 13.68
CA ALA A 86 4.91 -4.81 13.05
C ALA A 86 5.26 -3.79 11.96
N ARG A 87 6.52 -3.75 11.55
CA ARG A 87 6.94 -2.92 10.43
C ARG A 87 6.50 -3.53 9.10
N GLY A 88 6.55 -4.85 8.97
CA GLY A 88 6.01 -5.55 7.81
C GLY A 88 4.51 -5.62 7.93
N LYS A 89 3.78 -4.92 7.04
CA LYS A 89 2.33 -4.87 7.07
C LYS A 89 1.76 -5.32 5.73
N THR A 90 0.59 -5.93 5.78
CA THR A 90 -0.18 -6.24 4.58
C THR A 90 -1.43 -5.36 4.59
N VAL A 91 -1.64 -4.63 3.50
CA VAL A 91 -2.78 -3.75 3.35
C VAL A 91 -3.67 -4.26 2.23
N ARG A 92 -4.95 -4.43 2.54
CA ARG A 92 -5.94 -4.83 1.56
C ARG A 92 -6.59 -3.59 0.98
N ILE A 93 -6.63 -3.51 -0.34
CA ILE A 93 -7.27 -2.41 -1.06
C ILE A 93 -8.47 -2.98 -1.81
N ILE A 94 -9.64 -2.45 -1.50
CA ILE A 94 -10.92 -2.96 -1.99
C ILE A 94 -11.37 -2.11 -3.18
N ASN A 95 -11.65 -2.78 -4.30
CA ASN A 95 -12.16 -2.16 -5.53
C ASN A 95 -11.36 -0.95 -6.03
N PRO A 96 -10.02 -1.03 -6.12
CA PRO A 96 -9.31 0.05 -6.78
C PRO A 96 -9.48 -0.06 -8.29
N ASP A 97 -9.32 1.06 -8.98
CA ASP A 97 -9.13 1.02 -10.43
C ASP A 97 -7.72 0.48 -10.69
N PRO A 98 -7.55 -0.69 -11.34
CA PRO A 98 -6.23 -1.27 -11.53
C PRO A 98 -5.26 -0.39 -12.31
N ASP A 99 -5.76 0.33 -13.32
CA ASP A 99 -4.90 1.21 -14.11
C ASP A 99 -4.40 2.39 -13.27
N ALA A 100 -5.29 2.98 -12.48
CA ALA A 100 -4.90 4.07 -11.59
C ALA A 100 -3.95 3.58 -10.50
N LEU A 101 -4.19 2.40 -9.96
CA LEU A 101 -3.32 1.80 -8.95
C LEU A 101 -1.91 1.59 -9.51
N GLY A 102 -1.80 1.00 -10.69
CA GLY A 102 -0.50 0.77 -11.33
C GLY A 102 0.23 2.06 -11.64
N ALA A 103 -0.50 3.10 -12.04
CA ALA A 103 0.12 4.38 -12.37
C ALA A 103 0.68 5.10 -11.14
N ARG A 104 0.16 4.82 -9.95
CA ARG A 104 0.55 5.50 -8.71
C ARG A 104 1.57 4.74 -7.88
N LEU A 105 1.82 3.48 -8.19
CA LEU A 105 2.82 2.67 -7.50
C LEU A 105 4.15 2.68 -8.26
N PRO A 106 5.28 2.71 -7.51
CA PRO A 106 6.60 2.65 -8.14
C PRO A 106 6.89 1.29 -8.77
#